data_af09043df91642ca7eb962cef40bfb68
#
_entry.id   af09043df91642ca7eb962cef40bfb68
#
_cell.length_a   1.000
_cell.length_b   1.000
_cell.length_c   1.000
_cell.angle_alpha   90.00
_cell.angle_beta   90.00
_cell.angle_gamma   90.00
#
_symmetry.space_group_name_H-M   'P 1'
#
loop_
_entity.id
_entity.type
_entity.pdbx_description
1 polymer ?
#
loop_
_entity_poly.entity_id
_entity_poly.type
_entity_poly.pdbx_seq_one_letter_code
_entity_poly.pdbx_strand_id
1 'polypeptide(L)'
;MRGVETRIQEIRHKIFTEVARMAYHTEWPVKERMEELPYKIIPGETGNFRNDVFLERAIVGERLRLAMGLPNRSAAEHAPVSDGIEAADQAETYYTPPLINVIKFACNACPTKRVHVTDGCQGCLAHPCMEVCPKGAVSLDRTTGRSIIDQEKCIKCGR
;
A
#
# COMPACT_ATOMS: atom_id res chain seq x y z
N MET A 1 7.45 -16.83 -0.89
CA MET A 1 7.20 -17.67 -2.07
C MET A 1 8.27 -17.35 -3.09
N ARG A 2 9.27 -18.20 -3.25
CA ARG A 2 10.34 -18.00 -4.25
C ARG A 2 9.82 -18.49 -5.60
N GLY A 3 9.96 -17.69 -6.66
CA GLY A 3 9.64 -18.07 -8.04
C GLY A 3 8.24 -17.69 -8.56
N VAL A 4 7.42 -16.98 -7.78
CA VAL A 4 6.15 -16.46 -8.27
C VAL A 4 6.32 -14.95 -8.53
N GLU A 5 6.29 -14.56 -9.80
CA GLU A 5 6.22 -13.15 -10.17
C GLU A 5 4.83 -12.61 -9.89
N THR A 6 4.77 -11.53 -9.12
CA THR A 6 3.52 -10.83 -8.83
C THR A 6 3.40 -9.59 -9.72
N ARG A 7 2.18 -9.15 -10.00
CA ARG A 7 1.92 -7.92 -10.75
C ARG A 7 2.65 -6.70 -10.17
N ILE A 8 2.79 -6.66 -8.85
CA ILE A 8 3.52 -5.58 -8.16
C ILE A 8 5.03 -5.63 -8.46
N GLN A 9 5.62 -6.82 -8.58
CA GLN A 9 7.03 -6.96 -8.96
C GLN A 9 7.25 -6.50 -10.41
N GLU A 10 6.37 -6.88 -11.32
CA GLU A 10 6.41 -6.43 -12.72
C GLU A 10 6.37 -4.90 -12.81
N ILE A 11 5.43 -4.25 -12.07
CA ILE A 11 5.32 -2.80 -12.05
C ILE A 11 6.58 -2.16 -11.46
N ARG A 12 7.15 -2.72 -10.39
CA ARG A 12 8.42 -2.24 -9.81
C ARG A 12 9.56 -2.33 -10.81
N HIS A 13 9.68 -3.43 -11.54
CA HIS A 13 10.71 -3.58 -12.59
C HIS A 13 10.56 -2.52 -13.68
N LYS A 14 9.33 -2.26 -14.16
CA LYS A 14 9.07 -1.19 -15.12
C LYS A 14 9.48 0.17 -14.59
N ILE A 15 9.14 0.49 -13.34
CA ILE A 15 9.50 1.75 -12.69
C ILE A 15 11.02 1.91 -12.63
N PHE A 16 11.75 0.94 -12.09
CA PHE A 16 13.20 1.01 -11.98
C PHE A 16 13.89 1.07 -13.35
N THR A 17 13.34 0.37 -14.34
CA THR A 17 13.86 0.45 -15.73
C THR A 17 13.71 1.86 -16.30
N GLU A 18 12.56 2.51 -16.11
CA GLU A 18 12.36 3.86 -16.64
C GLU A 18 13.19 4.91 -15.87
N VAL A 19 13.34 4.75 -14.54
CA VAL A 19 14.25 5.61 -13.75
C VAL A 19 15.69 5.45 -14.21
N ALA A 20 16.16 4.22 -14.42
CA ALA A 20 17.50 3.97 -14.96
C ALA A 20 17.67 4.60 -16.36
N ARG A 21 16.67 4.46 -17.24
CA ARG A 21 16.70 5.10 -18.56
C ARG A 21 16.83 6.62 -18.47
N MET A 22 16.08 7.26 -17.57
CA MET A 22 16.20 8.72 -17.37
C MET A 22 17.59 9.12 -16.87
N ALA A 23 18.20 8.33 -16.00
CA ALA A 23 19.55 8.59 -15.51
C ALA A 23 20.63 8.44 -16.61
N TYR A 24 20.45 7.52 -17.57
CA TYR A 24 21.38 7.33 -18.68
C TYR A 24 21.18 8.30 -19.85
N HIS A 25 20.01 8.89 -19.98
CA HIS A 25 19.64 9.81 -21.05
C HIS A 25 19.43 11.22 -20.49
N THR A 26 20.52 11.87 -20.15
CA THR A 26 20.51 13.20 -19.51
C THR A 26 19.94 14.31 -20.41
N GLU A 27 19.84 14.06 -21.72
CA GLU A 27 19.22 14.96 -22.71
C GLU A 27 17.69 14.97 -22.67
N TRP A 28 17.07 14.03 -21.94
CA TRP A 28 15.61 13.94 -21.90
C TRP A 28 14.99 14.98 -20.96
N PRO A 29 13.80 15.48 -21.30
CA PRO A 29 13.05 16.35 -20.43
C PRO A 29 12.45 15.54 -19.26
N VAL A 30 13.22 15.41 -18.17
CA VAL A 30 12.89 14.52 -17.05
C VAL A 30 11.56 14.87 -16.40
N LYS A 31 11.22 16.18 -16.28
CA LYS A 31 9.99 16.63 -15.66
C LYS A 31 8.75 16.12 -16.42
N GLU A 32 8.71 16.38 -17.71
CA GLU A 32 7.61 15.98 -18.59
C GLU A 32 7.46 14.45 -18.62
N ARG A 33 8.61 13.77 -18.69
CA ARG A 33 8.63 12.32 -18.71
C ARG A 33 8.10 11.69 -17.43
N MET A 34 8.41 12.27 -16.28
CA MET A 34 7.85 11.80 -15.00
C MET A 34 6.33 11.90 -14.94
N GLU A 35 5.74 12.95 -15.53
CA GLU A 35 4.28 13.10 -15.59
C GLU A 35 3.62 12.06 -16.51
N GLU A 36 4.29 11.65 -17.59
CA GLU A 36 3.79 10.69 -18.57
C GLU A 36 3.93 9.23 -18.11
N LEU A 37 4.98 8.90 -17.35
CA LEU A 37 5.32 7.54 -16.98
C LEU A 37 4.20 6.77 -16.25
N PRO A 38 3.42 7.33 -15.34
CA PRO A 38 2.27 6.62 -14.75
C PRO A 38 1.27 6.13 -15.79
N TYR A 39 1.03 6.90 -16.84
CA TYR A 39 0.13 6.53 -17.93
C TYR A 39 0.73 5.50 -18.88
N LYS A 40 2.05 5.56 -19.10
CA LYS A 40 2.79 4.58 -19.90
C LYS A 40 2.87 3.21 -19.20
N ILE A 41 3.08 3.21 -17.88
CA ILE A 41 3.22 1.98 -17.09
C ILE A 41 1.86 1.32 -16.83
N ILE A 42 0.81 2.14 -16.62
CA ILE A 42 -0.58 1.71 -16.46
C ILE A 42 -1.41 2.30 -17.60
N PRO A 43 -1.41 1.66 -18.78
CA PRO A 43 -2.20 2.10 -19.91
C PRO A 43 -3.67 1.71 -19.76
N GLY A 44 -4.54 2.34 -20.56
CA GLY A 44 -5.97 2.02 -20.64
C GLY A 44 -6.82 2.80 -19.64
N GLU A 45 -8.10 2.47 -19.60
CA GLU A 45 -9.12 3.19 -18.82
C GLU A 45 -9.57 2.44 -17.56
N THR A 46 -9.22 1.16 -17.46
CA THR A 46 -9.63 0.30 -16.35
C THR A 46 -8.43 -0.10 -15.49
N GLY A 47 -8.66 -0.22 -14.18
CA GLY A 47 -7.65 -0.70 -13.25
C GLY A 47 -7.31 -2.18 -13.48
N ASN A 48 -6.05 -2.56 -13.25
CA ASN A 48 -5.56 -3.94 -13.42
C ASN A 48 -5.40 -4.69 -12.10
N PHE A 49 -5.06 -3.99 -11.03
CA PHE A 49 -4.82 -4.56 -9.69
C PHE A 49 -5.55 -3.78 -8.58
N ARG A 50 -6.19 -2.68 -8.93
CA ARG A 50 -7.12 -1.90 -8.11
C ARG A 50 -8.39 -1.65 -8.94
N ASN A 51 -9.46 -1.24 -8.27
CA ASN A 51 -10.72 -0.92 -8.93
C ASN A 51 -10.70 0.44 -9.65
N ASP A 52 -9.63 1.22 -9.47
CA ASP A 52 -9.53 2.58 -9.98
C ASP A 52 -8.16 2.77 -10.65
N VAL A 53 -8.17 3.08 -11.93
CA VAL A 53 -6.97 3.34 -12.75
C VAL A 53 -6.24 4.61 -12.31
N PHE A 54 -6.95 5.63 -11.83
CA PHE A 54 -6.33 6.85 -11.35
C PHE A 54 -5.54 6.59 -10.06
N LEU A 55 -6.09 5.76 -9.17
CA LEU A 55 -5.38 5.31 -7.97
C LEU A 55 -4.12 4.51 -8.33
N GLU A 56 -4.19 3.62 -9.31
CA GLU A 56 -3.02 2.85 -9.79
C GLU A 56 -1.92 3.78 -10.30
N ARG A 57 -2.28 4.76 -11.13
CA ARG A 57 -1.34 5.78 -11.66
C ARG A 57 -0.76 6.65 -10.56
N ALA A 58 -1.58 7.06 -9.59
CA ALA A 58 -1.08 7.81 -8.43
C ALA A 58 -0.05 7.00 -7.63
N ILE A 59 -0.30 5.71 -7.39
CA ILE A 59 0.64 4.80 -6.73
C ILE A 59 1.95 4.67 -7.53
N VAL A 60 1.87 4.56 -8.85
CA VAL A 60 3.04 4.50 -9.72
C VAL A 60 3.82 5.82 -9.65
N GLY A 61 3.15 6.97 -9.66
CA GLY A 61 3.79 8.27 -9.52
C GLY A 61 4.58 8.41 -8.22
N GLU A 62 4.01 8.01 -7.08
CA GLU A 62 4.75 8.01 -5.80
C GLU A 62 5.92 7.02 -5.80
N ARG A 63 5.77 5.86 -6.43
CA ARG A 63 6.87 4.90 -6.56
C ARG A 63 8.01 5.40 -7.43
N LEU A 64 7.71 6.15 -8.50
CA LEU A 64 8.73 6.83 -9.32
C LEU A 64 9.51 7.84 -8.48
N ARG A 65 8.82 8.69 -7.72
CA ARG A 65 9.45 9.64 -6.81
C ARG A 65 10.39 8.97 -5.81
N LEU A 66 9.88 7.95 -5.11
CA LEU A 66 10.69 7.19 -4.14
C LEU A 66 11.89 6.48 -4.78
N ALA A 67 11.74 5.98 -6.02
CA ALA A 67 12.84 5.36 -6.76
C ALA A 67 13.93 6.37 -7.16
N MET A 68 13.59 7.65 -7.24
CA MET A 68 14.52 8.76 -7.49
C MET A 68 15.05 9.43 -6.22
N GLY A 69 14.71 8.90 -5.03
CA GLY A 69 15.11 9.47 -3.75
C GLY A 69 14.25 10.66 -3.28
N LEU A 70 13.15 10.96 -3.96
CA LEU A 70 12.23 12.05 -3.60
C LEU A 70 11.24 11.60 -2.52
N PRO A 71 10.81 12.48 -1.60
CA PRO A 71 9.78 12.15 -0.62
C PRO A 71 8.40 11.98 -1.27
N ASN A 72 7.48 11.30 -0.57
CA ASN A 72 6.07 11.27 -0.96
C ASN A 72 5.49 12.68 -0.97
N ARG A 73 4.58 12.95 -1.93
CA ARG A 73 3.81 14.20 -1.97
C ARG A 73 2.82 14.27 -0.81
N SER A 74 2.53 15.49 -0.36
CA SER A 74 1.42 15.73 0.57
C SER A 74 0.08 15.46 -0.12
N ALA A 75 -0.85 14.82 0.58
CA ALA A 75 -2.22 14.66 0.08
C ALA A 75 -3.05 15.96 0.20
N ALA A 76 -2.57 16.94 0.97
CA ALA A 76 -3.25 18.21 1.21
C ALA A 76 -2.89 19.29 0.17
N GLU A 77 -1.79 19.11 -0.55
CA GLU A 77 -1.27 20.12 -1.48
C GLU A 77 -1.17 19.54 -2.88
N HIS A 78 -1.58 20.35 -3.86
CA HIS A 78 -1.41 19.98 -5.25
C HIS A 78 0.07 20.11 -5.65
N ALA A 79 0.66 19.00 -6.08
CA ALA A 79 2.01 18.97 -6.61
C ALA A 79 2.13 18.00 -7.78
N PRO A 80 2.89 18.33 -8.84
CA PRO A 80 3.19 17.42 -9.94
C PRO A 80 4.03 16.21 -9.46
N VAL A 81 4.09 15.14 -10.24
CA VAL A 81 4.93 13.97 -9.93
C VAL A 81 6.41 14.35 -9.90
N SER A 82 6.80 15.31 -10.73
CA SER A 82 8.17 15.81 -10.87
C SER A 82 8.57 16.85 -9.82
N ASP A 83 7.70 17.20 -8.89
CA ASP A 83 8.00 18.22 -7.87
C ASP A 83 9.26 17.88 -7.07
N GLY A 84 10.20 18.84 -6.94
CA GLY A 84 11.45 18.68 -6.23
C GLY A 84 12.49 17.80 -6.94
N ILE A 85 12.36 17.55 -8.25
CA ILE A 85 13.25 16.68 -9.03
C ILE A 85 14.72 17.11 -8.96
N GLU A 86 14.97 18.40 -8.75
CA GLU A 86 16.31 18.96 -8.62
C GLU A 86 17.09 18.37 -7.42
N ALA A 87 16.38 17.84 -6.44
CA ALA A 87 17.01 17.17 -5.30
C ALA A 87 17.47 15.73 -5.62
N ALA A 88 17.02 15.15 -6.72
CA ALA A 88 17.39 13.78 -7.10
C ALA A 88 18.87 13.65 -7.53
N ASP A 89 19.52 14.73 -7.93
CA ASP A 89 20.94 14.74 -8.30
C ASP A 89 21.90 14.83 -7.10
N GLN A 90 21.35 14.97 -5.88
CA GLN A 90 22.17 15.09 -4.67
C GLN A 90 22.48 13.70 -4.11
N ALA A 91 23.76 13.32 -4.17
CA ALA A 91 24.22 12.00 -3.71
C ALA A 91 23.93 11.74 -2.21
N GLU A 92 23.94 12.76 -1.38
CA GLU A 92 23.67 12.72 0.05
C GLU A 92 22.23 12.37 0.39
N THR A 93 21.30 12.56 -0.54
CA THR A 93 19.87 12.28 -0.34
C THR A 93 19.59 10.80 -0.04
N TYR A 94 20.44 9.89 -0.50
CA TYR A 94 20.28 8.44 -0.24
C TYR A 94 20.40 8.05 1.22
N TYR A 95 21.07 8.86 2.02
CA TYR A 95 21.35 8.60 3.44
C TYR A 95 20.46 9.41 4.37
N THR A 96 19.52 10.19 3.82
CA THR A 96 18.62 11.03 4.63
C THR A 96 17.42 10.21 5.10
N PRO A 97 17.19 10.09 6.42
CA PRO A 97 15.99 9.44 6.95
C PRO A 97 14.71 10.18 6.55
N PRO A 98 13.59 9.46 6.39
CA PRO A 98 13.41 8.01 6.62
C PRO A 98 13.85 7.17 5.40
N LEU A 99 14.60 6.11 5.65
CA LEU A 99 15.03 5.16 4.61
C LEU A 99 13.88 4.27 4.09
N ILE A 100 12.78 4.20 4.82
CA ILE A 100 11.56 3.47 4.45
C ILE A 100 10.40 4.46 4.38
N ASN A 101 9.76 4.49 3.22
CA ASN A 101 8.59 5.33 2.98
C ASN A 101 7.35 4.48 2.69
N VAL A 102 6.20 4.88 3.22
CA VAL A 102 4.92 4.21 3.01
C VAL A 102 4.01 5.10 2.17
N ILE A 103 3.56 4.58 1.04
CA ILE A 103 2.52 5.20 0.22
C ILE A 103 1.17 4.89 0.88
N LYS A 104 0.65 5.81 1.69
CA LYS A 104 -0.53 5.58 2.53
C LYS A 104 -1.76 5.11 1.76
N PHE A 105 -2.04 5.72 0.63
CA PHE A 105 -3.18 5.38 -0.22
C PHE A 105 -2.99 4.11 -1.07
N ALA A 106 -1.78 3.54 -1.09
CA ALA A 106 -1.52 2.22 -1.67
C ALA A 106 -1.87 1.07 -0.71
N CYS A 107 -2.03 1.36 0.58
CA CYS A 107 -2.49 0.38 1.55
C CYS A 107 -4.02 0.20 1.47
N ASN A 108 -4.48 -1.04 1.56
CA ASN A 108 -5.87 -1.28 1.90
C ASN A 108 -6.09 -0.75 3.32
N ALA A 109 -7.21 -0.05 3.53
CA ALA A 109 -7.56 0.44 4.84
C ALA A 109 -7.79 -0.75 5.79
N CYS A 110 -6.74 -1.15 6.50
CA CYS A 110 -6.89 -2.09 7.59
C CYS A 110 -7.75 -1.42 8.67
N PRO A 111 -8.82 -2.06 9.16
CA PRO A 111 -9.59 -1.49 10.23
C PRO A 111 -8.68 -1.33 11.46
N THR A 112 -8.34 -0.08 11.77
CA THR A 112 -7.51 0.22 12.93
C THR A 112 -8.25 -0.17 14.20
N LYS A 113 -7.58 -0.91 15.09
CA LYS A 113 -8.12 -1.30 16.40
C LYS A 113 -9.41 -2.13 16.33
N ARG A 114 -9.58 -2.98 15.34
CA ARG A 114 -10.69 -3.95 15.28
C ARG A 114 -10.15 -5.37 15.43
N VAL A 115 -10.76 -6.13 16.34
CA VAL A 115 -10.55 -7.58 16.46
C VAL A 115 -11.82 -8.25 15.93
N HIS A 116 -11.68 -9.20 15.02
CA HIS A 116 -12.80 -9.92 14.44
C HIS A 116 -12.48 -11.40 14.26
N VAL A 117 -13.49 -12.21 14.24
CA VAL A 117 -13.38 -13.63 13.90
C VAL A 117 -13.38 -13.75 12.38
N THR A 118 -12.42 -14.50 11.83
CA THR A 118 -12.30 -14.77 10.40
C THR A 118 -13.16 -15.96 9.98
N ASP A 119 -13.32 -16.19 8.69
CA ASP A 119 -14.00 -17.34 8.12
C ASP A 119 -13.34 -18.69 8.45
N GLY A 120 -12.13 -18.65 8.99
CA GLY A 120 -11.42 -19.83 9.53
C GLY A 120 -12.00 -20.36 10.84
N CYS A 121 -12.99 -19.70 11.44
CA CYS A 121 -13.65 -20.17 12.67
C CYS A 121 -14.40 -21.50 12.41
N GLN A 122 -14.04 -22.53 13.14
CA GLN A 122 -14.63 -23.86 13.02
C GLN A 122 -15.85 -24.09 13.94
N GLY A 123 -16.26 -23.10 14.75
CA GLY A 123 -17.35 -23.28 15.70
C GLY A 123 -17.07 -24.39 16.71
N CYS A 124 -15.85 -24.46 17.25
CA CYS A 124 -15.42 -25.55 18.13
C CYS A 124 -16.32 -25.69 19.37
N LEU A 125 -16.62 -26.93 19.78
CA LEU A 125 -17.57 -27.24 20.85
C LEU A 125 -17.20 -26.62 22.22
N ALA A 126 -15.90 -26.52 22.52
CA ALA A 126 -15.41 -26.00 23.81
C ALA A 126 -15.39 -24.48 23.91
N HIS A 127 -15.54 -23.76 22.81
CA HIS A 127 -15.55 -22.29 22.72
C HIS A 127 -14.51 -21.57 23.61
N PRO A 128 -13.22 -21.94 23.58
CA PRO A 128 -12.20 -21.36 24.45
C PRO A 128 -12.07 -19.83 24.29
N CYS A 129 -12.39 -19.28 23.12
CA CYS A 129 -12.41 -17.85 22.88
C CYS A 129 -13.47 -17.11 23.72
N MET A 130 -14.58 -17.76 24.08
CA MET A 130 -15.59 -17.19 24.97
C MET A 130 -15.13 -17.23 26.43
N GLU A 131 -14.58 -18.36 26.85
CA GLU A 131 -14.10 -18.58 28.21
C GLU A 131 -12.94 -17.64 28.59
N VAL A 132 -12.03 -17.39 27.67
CA VAL A 132 -10.86 -16.55 27.92
C VAL A 132 -11.16 -15.05 27.86
N CYS A 133 -12.34 -14.66 27.34
CA CYS A 133 -12.68 -13.26 27.13
C CYS A 133 -13.06 -12.56 28.46
N PRO A 134 -12.21 -11.62 29.00
CA PRO A 134 -12.45 -10.99 30.29
C PRO A 134 -13.66 -10.05 30.31
N LYS A 135 -14.19 -9.68 29.17
CA LYS A 135 -15.34 -8.78 29.01
C LYS A 135 -16.62 -9.48 28.50
N GLY A 136 -16.56 -10.80 28.27
CA GLY A 136 -17.66 -11.51 27.67
C GLY A 136 -18.11 -10.94 26.33
N ALA A 137 -17.15 -10.40 25.55
CA ALA A 137 -17.41 -9.78 24.26
C ALA A 137 -17.56 -10.79 23.12
N VAL A 138 -17.25 -12.06 23.37
CA VAL A 138 -17.36 -13.13 22.38
C VAL A 138 -18.65 -13.89 22.62
N SER A 139 -19.43 -14.06 21.58
CA SER A 139 -20.68 -14.85 21.58
C SER A 139 -20.73 -15.76 20.35
N LEU A 140 -21.69 -16.69 20.35
CA LEU A 140 -21.95 -17.55 19.21
C LEU A 140 -23.06 -16.98 18.34
N ASP A 141 -22.82 -16.95 17.04
CA ASP A 141 -23.88 -16.83 16.07
C ASP A 141 -24.63 -18.18 15.98
N ARG A 142 -25.87 -18.19 16.38
CA ARG A 142 -26.70 -19.40 16.40
C ARG A 142 -27.03 -19.93 15.01
N THR A 143 -26.91 -19.07 13.99
CA THR A 143 -27.20 -19.46 12.60
C THR A 143 -26.04 -20.18 11.95
N THR A 144 -24.82 -19.65 12.13
CA THR A 144 -23.60 -20.17 11.52
C THR A 144 -22.78 -21.07 12.45
N GLY A 145 -23.07 -21.07 13.75
CA GLY A 145 -22.27 -21.76 14.77
C GLY A 145 -20.90 -21.14 15.02
N ARG A 146 -20.61 -19.98 14.44
CA ARG A 146 -19.31 -19.31 14.55
C ARG A 146 -19.31 -18.29 15.68
N SER A 147 -18.14 -18.05 16.22
CA SER A 147 -17.97 -16.96 17.21
C SER A 147 -18.03 -15.60 16.53
N ILE A 148 -18.68 -14.67 17.21
CA ILE A 148 -18.73 -13.24 16.84
C ILE A 148 -18.22 -12.39 18.00
N ILE A 149 -17.64 -11.22 17.69
CA ILE A 149 -17.09 -10.31 18.70
C ILE A 149 -17.91 -9.01 18.70
N ASP A 150 -18.52 -8.73 19.85
CA ASP A 150 -19.16 -7.44 20.12
C ASP A 150 -18.07 -6.34 20.21
N GLN A 151 -18.05 -5.44 19.23
CA GLN A 151 -17.02 -4.41 19.11
C GLN A 151 -17.13 -3.33 20.21
N GLU A 152 -18.28 -3.15 20.79
CA GLU A 152 -18.51 -2.16 21.87
C GLU A 152 -17.97 -2.68 23.20
N LYS A 153 -18.15 -3.98 23.48
CA LYS A 153 -17.62 -4.63 24.67
C LYS A 153 -16.15 -4.99 24.57
N CYS A 154 -15.64 -5.17 23.35
CA CYS A 154 -14.28 -5.65 23.11
C CYS A 154 -13.22 -4.59 23.45
N ILE A 155 -12.42 -4.85 24.48
CA ILE A 155 -11.30 -4.00 24.89
C ILE A 155 -10.00 -4.23 24.09
N LYS A 156 -10.03 -5.10 23.10
CA LYS A 156 -8.90 -5.40 22.19
C LYS A 156 -7.62 -5.83 22.91
N CYS A 157 -7.75 -6.67 23.94
CA CYS A 157 -6.67 -7.12 24.81
C CYS A 157 -5.67 -8.10 24.14
N GLY A 158 -6.01 -8.67 22.98
CA GLY A 158 -5.16 -9.61 22.26
C GLY A 158 -5.13 -11.05 22.80
N ARG A 159 -6.03 -11.40 23.72
CA ARG A 159 -6.12 -12.79 24.26
C ARG A 159 -6.84 -13.73 23.31
#